data_6e702c8f88a1a336c7ae82ca98150191
#
_entry.id   6e702c8f88a1a336c7ae82ca98150191
#
_cell.length_a   1.000
_cell.length_b   1.000
_cell.length_c   1.000
_cell.angle_alpha   90.00
_cell.angle_beta   90.00
_cell.angle_gamma   90.00
#
_symmetry.space_group_name_H-M   'P 1'
#
loop_
_entity.id
_entity.type
_entity.pdbx_description
1 polymer ?
#
loop_
_entity_poly.entity_id
_entity_poly.type
_entity_poly.pdbx_seq_one_letter_code
_entity_poly.pdbx_strand_id
1 'polypeptide(L)'
;NQNSFGHMERWLKHDGYSGLSDATGSFVDPWGGLRHQPTTLNPLDPDSLHLLSGLYDGLLPHFSSNMINVGADEPFDLGQGRSRQACEQRGPGRVYLEFMLKIHGELSHRGKVMQFYGDIVLHHPELITKLPRDVIALNWGYEADHPFNKESRLFADAGLQFYVCPGTSAWNSIGGRWNNARQNILSAAREGRSAKASGFLLTDWGDNGHWQQLPVSYPAYLFAAAVSWNPEAGQKINLEDCLSRHVFRDDTERAAQALIILGNLYEDGIVRFRNAGALAVLLLLELQQYHQEAFKRLRNHDFAREQAGIAEALSLLRQADIRAEDADLLYRELTFTANLMAHASRLGKQRFTTADLLTAEIPPSVRKTLAAELKALIEVFKNLWLSRSRPGGLKDSAGRMIALMESYQQGETNPG
;
A
#
# COMPACT_ATOMS: atom_id res chain seq x y z
N ASN A 1 -5.47 10.18 9.36
CA ASN A 1 -6.54 9.81 8.43
C ASN A 1 -7.68 9.13 9.19
N GLN A 2 -8.92 9.56 8.96
CA GLN A 2 -10.15 8.91 9.37
C GLN A 2 -10.95 8.62 8.11
N ASN A 3 -11.01 7.35 7.68
CA ASN A 3 -11.80 6.97 6.52
C ASN A 3 -13.26 7.35 6.75
N SER A 4 -13.84 8.06 5.78
CA SER A 4 -15.15 8.68 5.93
C SER A 4 -16.10 8.41 4.76
N PHE A 5 -15.68 7.63 3.78
CA PHE A 5 -16.53 7.23 2.65
C PHE A 5 -16.19 5.83 2.15
N GLY A 6 -15.09 5.63 1.40
CA GLY A 6 -14.51 4.32 1.09
C GLY A 6 -13.72 3.74 2.27
N HIS A 7 -13.24 2.52 2.14
CA HIS A 7 -12.42 1.81 3.15
C HIS A 7 -13.09 1.67 4.53
N MET A 8 -14.42 1.57 4.56
CA MET A 8 -15.20 1.43 5.80
C MET A 8 -15.56 -0.03 6.14
N GLU A 9 -15.02 -1.01 5.42
CA GLU A 9 -15.34 -2.43 5.60
C GLU A 9 -15.12 -2.94 7.03
N ARG A 10 -14.16 -2.36 7.77
CA ARG A 10 -13.91 -2.73 9.18
C ARG A 10 -15.06 -2.34 10.10
N TRP A 11 -15.80 -1.28 9.78
CA TRP A 11 -17.02 -0.87 10.45
C TRP A 11 -18.22 -1.63 9.93
N LEU A 12 -18.38 -1.67 8.62
CA LEU A 12 -19.55 -2.21 7.94
C LEU A 12 -19.74 -3.73 8.10
N LYS A 13 -18.70 -4.46 8.51
CA LYS A 13 -18.81 -5.90 8.85
C LYS A 13 -19.54 -6.17 10.17
N HIS A 14 -19.75 -5.18 11.02
CA HIS A 14 -20.45 -5.34 12.30
C HIS A 14 -21.93 -5.03 12.15
N ASP A 15 -22.79 -5.86 12.75
CA ASP A 15 -24.25 -5.78 12.62
C ASP A 15 -24.81 -4.39 12.93
N GLY A 16 -24.24 -3.69 13.92
CA GLY A 16 -24.67 -2.32 14.28
C GLY A 16 -24.41 -1.27 13.21
N TYR A 17 -23.54 -1.54 12.23
CA TYR A 17 -23.15 -0.59 11.17
C TYR A 17 -23.40 -1.11 9.76
N SER A 18 -23.68 -2.40 9.58
CA SER A 18 -23.88 -3.03 8.27
C SER A 18 -25.01 -2.38 7.46
N GLY A 19 -26.02 -1.84 8.15
CA GLY A 19 -27.11 -1.07 7.54
C GLY A 19 -26.68 0.21 6.85
N LEU A 20 -25.51 0.77 7.19
CA LEU A 20 -24.97 2.01 6.63
C LEU A 20 -24.18 1.81 5.33
N SER A 21 -23.99 0.56 4.87
CA SER A 21 -23.28 0.29 3.61
C SER A 21 -24.10 0.72 2.38
N ASP A 22 -23.43 1.17 1.32
CA ASP A 22 -24.09 1.38 0.03
C ASP A 22 -24.48 0.04 -0.60
N ALA A 23 -23.52 -0.85 -0.88
CA ALA A 23 -23.84 -2.21 -1.34
C ALA A 23 -24.51 -3.04 -0.23
N THR A 24 -25.48 -3.87 -0.62
CA THR A 24 -26.22 -4.75 0.29
C THR A 24 -25.71 -6.19 0.30
N GLY A 25 -24.61 -6.44 -0.38
CA GLY A 25 -23.99 -7.76 -0.54
C GLY A 25 -22.70 -7.66 -1.36
N SER A 26 -22.38 -8.73 -2.08
CA SER A 26 -21.20 -8.74 -2.97
C SER A 26 -21.32 -7.72 -4.09
N PHE A 27 -20.19 -7.13 -4.46
CA PHE A 27 -20.10 -6.19 -5.56
C PHE A 27 -18.83 -6.44 -6.39
N VAL A 28 -18.76 -5.87 -7.60
CA VAL A 28 -17.59 -5.98 -8.47
C VAL A 28 -16.77 -4.71 -8.35
N ASP A 29 -15.49 -4.84 -8.02
CA ASP A 29 -14.58 -3.71 -7.95
C ASP A 29 -14.14 -3.22 -9.36
N PRO A 30 -13.51 -2.04 -9.50
CA PRO A 30 -13.12 -1.50 -10.79
C PRO A 30 -12.14 -2.36 -11.60
N TRP A 31 -11.47 -3.32 -10.95
CA TRP A 31 -10.54 -4.26 -11.60
C TRP A 31 -11.20 -5.60 -11.97
N GLY A 32 -12.52 -5.72 -11.77
CA GLY A 32 -13.29 -6.93 -12.07
C GLY A 32 -13.25 -8.01 -10.98
N GLY A 33 -12.70 -7.70 -9.81
CA GLY A 33 -12.66 -8.59 -8.66
C GLY A 33 -14.01 -8.62 -7.93
N LEU A 34 -14.51 -9.82 -7.60
CA LEU A 34 -15.70 -9.97 -6.75
C LEU A 34 -15.32 -9.72 -5.28
N ARG A 35 -15.96 -8.72 -4.68
CA ARG A 35 -15.82 -8.41 -3.25
C ARG A 35 -17.07 -8.82 -2.49
N HIS A 36 -16.91 -9.50 -1.37
CA HIS A 36 -18.00 -9.99 -0.55
C HIS A 36 -18.37 -9.07 0.61
N GLN A 37 -17.51 -8.11 0.92
CA GLN A 37 -17.67 -7.17 2.02
C GLN A 37 -17.82 -5.77 1.45
N PRO A 38 -18.94 -5.06 1.71
CA PRO A 38 -19.10 -3.65 1.34
C PRO A 38 -18.01 -2.78 1.95
N THR A 39 -17.56 -1.77 1.21
CA THR A 39 -16.48 -0.86 1.61
C THR A 39 -16.91 0.59 1.77
N THR A 40 -18.08 0.96 1.23
CA THR A 40 -18.51 2.35 1.10
C THR A 40 -19.73 2.65 1.97
N LEU A 41 -19.71 3.77 2.68
CA LEU A 41 -20.89 4.29 3.37
C LEU A 41 -21.97 4.72 2.37
N ASN A 42 -23.23 4.50 2.69
CA ASN A 42 -24.34 5.03 1.90
C ASN A 42 -24.40 6.57 2.04
N PRO A 43 -24.11 7.34 0.98
CA PRO A 43 -24.06 8.80 1.04
C PRO A 43 -25.43 9.47 1.20
N LEU A 44 -26.50 8.71 1.01
CA LEU A 44 -27.86 9.18 1.11
C LEU A 44 -28.48 8.99 2.49
N ASP A 45 -27.87 8.12 3.31
CA ASP A 45 -28.34 7.82 4.66
C ASP A 45 -27.82 8.88 5.64
N PRO A 46 -28.70 9.58 6.37
CA PRO A 46 -28.26 10.56 7.38
C PRO A 46 -27.46 9.89 8.53
N ASP A 47 -27.68 8.63 8.83
CA ASP A 47 -26.97 7.92 9.89
C ASP A 47 -25.51 7.65 9.51
N SER A 48 -25.18 7.62 8.20
CA SER A 48 -23.77 7.62 7.76
C SER A 48 -23.03 8.87 8.23
N LEU A 49 -23.63 10.05 8.11
CA LEU A 49 -23.03 11.29 8.59
C LEU A 49 -23.02 11.36 10.12
N HIS A 50 -24.05 10.84 10.78
CA HIS A 50 -24.10 10.75 12.24
C HIS A 50 -22.97 9.88 12.81
N LEU A 51 -22.72 8.71 12.19
CA LEU A 51 -21.55 7.89 12.54
C LEU A 51 -20.24 8.69 12.43
N LEU A 52 -20.03 9.38 11.30
CA LEU A 52 -18.81 10.15 11.08
C LEU A 52 -18.66 11.29 12.10
N SER A 53 -19.73 11.99 12.43
CA SER A 53 -19.74 13.04 13.45
C SER A 53 -19.24 12.49 14.80
N GLY A 54 -19.77 11.34 15.24
CA GLY A 54 -19.31 10.66 16.46
C GLY A 54 -17.84 10.24 16.41
N LEU A 55 -17.36 9.75 15.24
CA LEU A 55 -15.94 9.40 15.06
C LEU A 55 -15.03 10.64 15.15
N TYR A 56 -15.45 11.77 14.57
CA TYR A 56 -14.70 13.02 14.66
C TYR A 56 -14.66 13.55 16.11
N ASP A 57 -15.77 13.49 16.82
CA ASP A 57 -15.83 13.92 18.23
C ASP A 57 -14.92 13.07 19.13
N GLY A 58 -14.82 11.77 18.84
CA GLY A 58 -13.91 10.88 19.57
C GLY A 58 -12.44 11.03 19.19
N LEU A 59 -12.14 11.42 17.94
CA LEU A 59 -10.75 11.46 17.42
C LEU A 59 -10.08 12.82 17.60
N LEU A 60 -10.78 13.92 17.20
CA LEU A 60 -10.17 15.23 17.04
C LEU A 60 -9.59 15.84 18.32
N PRO A 61 -10.15 15.61 19.51
CA PRO A 61 -9.58 16.16 20.76
C PRO A 61 -8.17 15.66 21.08
N HIS A 62 -7.73 14.56 20.47
CA HIS A 62 -6.41 13.98 20.69
C HIS A 62 -5.31 14.55 19.79
N PHE A 63 -5.64 15.51 18.92
CA PHE A 63 -4.70 16.12 17.97
C PHE A 63 -4.74 17.65 18.04
N SER A 64 -3.58 18.27 18.12
CA SER A 64 -3.44 19.73 18.09
C SER A 64 -3.59 20.33 16.69
N SER A 65 -3.45 19.52 15.63
CA SER A 65 -3.61 19.97 14.24
C SER A 65 -5.03 20.45 13.96
N ASN A 66 -5.15 21.50 13.16
CA ASN A 66 -6.42 21.92 12.57
C ASN A 66 -6.76 21.20 11.25
N MET A 67 -5.89 20.34 10.73
CA MET A 67 -6.10 19.57 9.51
C MET A 67 -6.52 18.13 9.85
N ILE A 68 -7.46 17.60 9.07
CA ILE A 68 -7.85 16.20 9.12
C ILE A 68 -8.01 15.63 7.71
N ASN A 69 -7.36 14.50 7.44
CA ASN A 69 -7.57 13.72 6.25
C ASN A 69 -8.78 12.77 6.47
N VAL A 70 -9.80 12.91 5.63
CA VAL A 70 -11.02 12.10 5.67
C VAL A 70 -10.96 10.86 4.76
N GLY A 71 -9.85 10.62 4.07
CA GLY A 71 -9.74 9.58 3.04
C GLY A 71 -10.60 9.92 1.84
N ALA A 72 -11.76 9.28 1.74
CA ALA A 72 -12.76 9.43 0.71
C ALA A 72 -12.34 8.96 -0.69
N ASP A 73 -11.21 8.26 -0.77
CA ASP A 73 -10.73 7.52 -1.92
C ASP A 73 -11.49 6.20 -2.10
N GLU A 74 -11.48 5.71 -3.31
CA GLU A 74 -11.86 4.33 -3.67
C GLU A 74 -13.24 3.86 -3.11
N PRO A 75 -14.33 4.67 -3.19
CA PRO A 75 -15.67 4.19 -2.81
C PRO A 75 -16.21 3.24 -3.90
N PHE A 76 -15.62 2.05 -3.99
CA PHE A 76 -15.79 1.11 -5.12
C PHE A 76 -17.21 0.64 -5.34
N ASP A 77 -18.00 0.52 -4.30
CA ASP A 77 -19.39 0.07 -4.36
C ASP A 77 -20.41 1.21 -4.46
N LEU A 78 -19.96 2.46 -4.61
CA LEU A 78 -20.85 3.60 -4.85
C LEU A 78 -21.70 3.39 -6.12
N GLY A 79 -23.02 3.46 -5.97
CA GLY A 79 -23.96 3.22 -7.05
C GLY A 79 -24.24 1.75 -7.35
N GLN A 80 -23.67 0.82 -6.59
CA GLN A 80 -23.95 -0.61 -6.76
C GLN A 80 -25.00 -1.15 -5.76
N GLY A 81 -25.54 -0.27 -4.91
CA GLY A 81 -26.51 -0.64 -3.89
C GLY A 81 -27.59 0.42 -3.69
N ARG A 82 -27.68 0.95 -2.47
CA ARG A 82 -28.72 1.88 -2.05
C ARG A 82 -28.67 3.23 -2.77
N SER A 83 -27.48 3.68 -3.18
CA SER A 83 -27.30 4.91 -3.95
C SER A 83 -27.50 4.74 -5.46
N ARG A 84 -27.80 3.53 -5.97
CA ARG A 84 -27.89 3.23 -7.41
C ARG A 84 -28.77 4.21 -8.16
N GLN A 85 -30.03 4.37 -7.73
CA GLN A 85 -30.99 5.26 -8.40
C GLN A 85 -30.48 6.71 -8.44
N ALA A 86 -29.88 7.19 -7.36
CA ALA A 86 -29.34 8.55 -7.32
C ALA A 86 -28.14 8.72 -8.26
N CYS A 87 -27.28 7.70 -8.35
CA CYS A 87 -26.15 7.69 -9.28
C CYS A 87 -26.60 7.62 -10.74
N GLU A 88 -27.63 6.83 -11.05
CA GLU A 88 -28.23 6.79 -12.41
C GLU A 88 -28.85 8.13 -12.82
N GLN A 89 -29.52 8.82 -11.90
CA GLN A 89 -30.20 10.10 -12.18
C GLN A 89 -29.26 11.31 -12.21
N ARG A 90 -28.24 11.36 -11.37
CA ARG A 90 -27.41 12.55 -11.13
C ARG A 90 -25.94 12.37 -11.51
N GLY A 91 -25.53 11.13 -11.77
CA GLY A 91 -24.14 10.74 -11.95
C GLY A 91 -23.42 10.45 -10.61
N PRO A 92 -22.54 9.44 -10.57
CA PRO A 92 -21.84 9.02 -9.33
C PRO A 92 -20.92 10.13 -8.79
N GLY A 93 -20.23 10.88 -9.65
CA GLY A 93 -19.39 12.01 -9.22
C GLY A 93 -20.16 13.10 -8.49
N ARG A 94 -21.42 13.38 -8.90
CA ARG A 94 -22.25 14.36 -8.20
C ARG A 94 -22.73 13.84 -6.85
N VAL A 95 -23.13 12.58 -6.76
CA VAL A 95 -23.51 11.94 -5.49
C VAL A 95 -22.33 11.93 -4.51
N TYR A 96 -21.13 11.61 -5.02
CA TYR A 96 -19.87 11.70 -4.26
C TYR A 96 -19.66 13.14 -3.73
N LEU A 97 -19.69 14.15 -4.60
CA LEU A 97 -19.48 15.53 -4.21
C LEU A 97 -20.49 16.00 -3.14
N GLU A 98 -21.76 15.68 -3.30
CA GLU A 98 -22.81 16.06 -2.34
C GLU A 98 -22.52 15.48 -0.94
N PHE A 99 -21.98 14.26 -0.85
CA PHE A 99 -21.59 13.69 0.44
C PHE A 99 -20.32 14.34 1.00
N MET A 100 -19.33 14.61 0.15
CA MET A 100 -18.12 15.34 0.54
C MET A 100 -18.42 16.73 1.11
N LEU A 101 -19.41 17.44 0.55
CA LEU A 101 -19.85 18.74 1.06
C LEU A 101 -20.50 18.62 2.45
N LYS A 102 -21.23 17.54 2.74
CA LYS A 102 -21.75 17.29 4.09
C LYS A 102 -20.60 17.03 5.10
N ILE A 103 -19.62 16.19 4.73
CA ILE A 103 -18.42 15.93 5.55
C ILE A 103 -17.67 17.23 5.81
N HIS A 104 -17.47 18.05 4.77
CA HIS A 104 -16.83 19.36 4.92
C HIS A 104 -17.60 20.26 5.92
N GLY A 105 -18.93 20.29 5.85
CA GLY A 105 -19.76 21.04 6.81
C GLY A 105 -19.52 20.59 8.26
N GLU A 106 -19.50 19.28 8.52
CA GLU A 106 -19.21 18.70 9.84
C GLU A 106 -17.85 19.13 10.39
N LEU A 107 -16.83 19.17 9.54
CA LEU A 107 -15.47 19.54 9.93
C LEU A 107 -15.31 21.06 10.10
N SER A 108 -15.95 21.86 9.25
CA SER A 108 -15.94 23.32 9.34
C SER A 108 -16.58 23.81 10.63
N HIS A 109 -17.68 23.19 11.06
CA HIS A 109 -18.31 23.49 12.37
C HIS A 109 -17.36 23.19 13.56
N ARG A 110 -16.40 22.28 13.38
CA ARG A 110 -15.36 21.93 14.37
C ARG A 110 -14.07 22.76 14.22
N GLY A 111 -14.05 23.75 13.30
CA GLY A 111 -12.88 24.58 13.00
C GLY A 111 -11.73 23.80 12.35
N LYS A 112 -12.04 22.72 11.63
CA LYS A 112 -11.05 21.86 10.97
C LYS A 112 -11.01 22.08 9.47
N VAL A 113 -9.80 21.98 8.91
CA VAL A 113 -9.53 22.00 7.46
C VAL A 113 -9.56 20.56 6.95
N MET A 114 -10.45 20.28 6.00
CA MET A 114 -10.59 18.96 5.40
C MET A 114 -9.49 18.70 4.37
N GLN A 115 -8.79 17.58 4.51
CA GLN A 115 -7.97 16.96 3.47
C GLN A 115 -8.69 15.71 2.97
N PHE A 116 -8.59 15.41 1.65
CA PHE A 116 -9.20 14.22 1.05
C PHE A 116 -8.37 13.74 -0.13
N TYR A 117 -8.38 12.44 -0.43
CA TYR A 117 -7.74 11.89 -1.62
C TYR A 117 -8.53 12.23 -2.88
N GLY A 118 -7.81 12.73 -3.90
CA GLY A 118 -8.39 13.42 -5.05
C GLY A 118 -8.76 12.56 -6.25
N ASP A 119 -8.61 11.24 -6.18
CA ASP A 119 -8.80 10.31 -7.31
C ASP A 119 -10.19 10.43 -7.95
N ILE A 120 -11.26 10.45 -7.15
CA ILE A 120 -12.63 10.52 -7.67
C ILE A 120 -12.90 11.83 -8.39
N VAL A 121 -12.45 12.96 -7.86
CA VAL A 121 -12.67 14.26 -8.52
C VAL A 121 -11.78 14.44 -9.76
N LEU A 122 -10.66 13.72 -9.84
CA LEU A 122 -9.83 13.68 -11.06
C LEU A 122 -10.53 12.92 -12.20
N HIS A 123 -11.38 11.93 -11.89
CA HIS A 123 -12.26 11.30 -12.88
C HIS A 123 -13.44 12.19 -13.30
N HIS A 124 -13.74 13.23 -12.50
CA HIS A 124 -14.82 14.19 -12.72
C HIS A 124 -14.32 15.64 -12.63
N PRO A 125 -13.39 16.08 -13.50
CA PRO A 125 -12.67 17.36 -13.35
C PRO A 125 -13.60 18.58 -13.34
N GLU A 126 -14.79 18.48 -13.94
CA GLU A 126 -15.83 19.53 -13.91
C GLU A 126 -16.38 19.77 -12.49
N LEU A 127 -16.16 18.86 -11.56
CA LEU A 127 -16.59 18.98 -10.16
C LEU A 127 -15.54 19.65 -9.26
N ILE A 128 -14.28 19.71 -9.68
CA ILE A 128 -13.20 20.29 -8.87
C ILE A 128 -13.53 21.74 -8.47
N THR A 129 -14.07 22.52 -9.40
CA THR A 129 -14.44 23.93 -9.15
C THR A 129 -15.63 24.12 -8.21
N LYS A 130 -16.36 23.03 -7.89
CA LYS A 130 -17.52 23.04 -6.98
C LYS A 130 -17.12 22.70 -5.53
N LEU A 131 -15.88 22.27 -5.32
CA LEU A 131 -15.34 22.05 -3.98
C LEU A 131 -15.12 23.39 -3.25
N PRO A 132 -15.30 23.43 -1.91
CA PRO A 132 -14.92 24.58 -1.10
C PRO A 132 -13.43 24.93 -1.26
N ARG A 133 -13.09 26.20 -1.18
CA ARG A 133 -11.71 26.68 -1.39
C ARG A 133 -10.78 26.42 -0.21
N ASP A 134 -11.33 26.10 0.93
CA ASP A 134 -10.63 25.81 2.19
C ASP A 134 -10.34 24.32 2.41
N VAL A 135 -10.59 23.48 1.40
CA VAL A 135 -10.17 22.07 1.43
C VAL A 135 -8.80 21.87 0.76
N ILE A 136 -8.13 20.78 1.08
CA ILE A 136 -6.84 20.40 0.50
C ILE A 136 -7.01 19.04 -0.18
N ALA A 137 -6.82 19.00 -1.51
CA ALA A 137 -6.83 17.75 -2.25
C ALA A 137 -5.46 17.04 -2.12
N LEU A 138 -5.48 15.74 -1.93
CA LEU A 138 -4.29 14.88 -1.87
C LEU A 138 -4.17 14.15 -3.22
N ASN A 139 -3.28 14.63 -4.08
CA ASN A 139 -3.00 14.04 -5.40
C ASN A 139 -2.01 12.88 -5.23
N TRP A 140 -2.54 11.66 -5.17
CA TRP A 140 -1.76 10.46 -4.90
C TRP A 140 -1.52 9.60 -6.13
N GLY A 141 -0.37 8.92 -6.14
CA GLY A 141 -0.02 7.92 -7.14
C GLY A 141 1.35 7.34 -6.88
N TYR A 142 1.55 6.04 -7.19
CA TYR A 142 2.67 5.27 -6.65
C TYR A 142 3.58 4.66 -7.71
N GLU A 143 3.24 4.80 -8.99
CA GLU A 143 4.11 4.34 -10.07
C GLU A 143 5.06 5.44 -10.54
N ALA A 144 6.22 5.05 -11.05
CA ALA A 144 7.21 5.97 -11.60
C ALA A 144 6.68 6.85 -12.73
N ASP A 145 5.71 6.32 -13.50
CA ASP A 145 5.05 6.95 -14.64
C ASP A 145 3.74 7.66 -14.27
N HIS A 146 3.44 7.83 -12.98
CA HIS A 146 2.21 8.51 -12.56
C HIS A 146 2.15 9.94 -13.08
N PRO A 147 1.01 10.39 -13.65
CA PRO A 147 0.90 11.66 -14.37
C PRO A 147 0.74 12.87 -13.44
N PHE A 148 1.60 13.03 -12.43
CA PHE A 148 1.56 14.17 -11.49
C PHE A 148 1.50 15.52 -12.20
N ASN A 149 2.19 15.69 -13.34
CA ASN A 149 2.20 16.93 -14.10
C ASN A 149 0.80 17.32 -14.61
N LYS A 150 0.01 16.34 -15.08
CA LYS A 150 -1.33 16.56 -15.61
C LYS A 150 -2.33 16.81 -14.48
N GLU A 151 -2.32 15.97 -13.47
CA GLU A 151 -3.29 16.00 -12.37
C GLU A 151 -3.09 17.22 -11.46
N SER A 152 -1.84 17.55 -11.13
CA SER A 152 -1.53 18.74 -10.34
C SER A 152 -1.99 20.03 -11.02
N ARG A 153 -1.95 20.11 -12.35
CA ARG A 153 -2.48 21.25 -13.09
C ARG A 153 -4.00 21.38 -12.98
N LEU A 154 -4.74 20.29 -12.97
CA LEU A 154 -6.19 20.33 -12.80
C LEU A 154 -6.59 20.99 -11.47
N PHE A 155 -5.89 20.68 -10.37
CA PHE A 155 -6.12 21.34 -9.08
C PHE A 155 -5.67 22.79 -9.08
N ALA A 156 -4.46 23.06 -9.62
CA ALA A 156 -3.92 24.42 -9.69
C ALA A 156 -4.80 25.36 -10.52
N ASP A 157 -5.22 24.95 -11.71
CA ASP A 157 -6.05 25.73 -12.61
C ASP A 157 -7.46 25.99 -12.03
N ALA A 158 -7.98 25.04 -11.25
CA ALA A 158 -9.19 25.22 -10.47
C ALA A 158 -9.00 26.11 -9.25
N GLY A 159 -7.76 26.53 -8.91
CA GLY A 159 -7.45 27.34 -7.74
C GLY A 159 -7.68 26.63 -6.41
N LEU A 160 -7.59 25.30 -6.39
CA LEU A 160 -7.72 24.47 -5.19
C LEU A 160 -6.33 24.21 -4.58
N GLN A 161 -6.23 24.26 -3.27
CA GLN A 161 -5.01 23.81 -2.58
C GLN A 161 -4.87 22.30 -2.73
N PHE A 162 -3.64 21.85 -2.94
CA PHE A 162 -3.38 20.41 -3.05
C PHE A 162 -1.96 20.05 -2.57
N TYR A 163 -1.80 18.81 -2.14
CA TYR A 163 -0.53 18.16 -1.88
C TYR A 163 -0.26 17.11 -2.95
N VAL A 164 1.01 16.86 -3.27
CA VAL A 164 1.43 15.68 -4.02
C VAL A 164 1.76 14.55 -3.06
N CYS A 165 1.25 13.36 -3.34
CA CYS A 165 1.31 12.22 -2.42
C CYS A 165 1.93 11.00 -3.10
N PRO A 166 3.28 10.96 -3.27
CA PRO A 166 3.98 9.76 -3.73
C PRO A 166 4.02 8.69 -2.64
N GLY A 167 4.49 7.49 -2.99
CA GLY A 167 4.58 6.38 -2.06
C GLY A 167 5.97 5.78 -1.91
N THR A 168 6.19 5.11 -0.77
CA THR A 168 7.42 4.35 -0.51
C THR A 168 7.57 3.14 -1.41
N SER A 169 6.49 2.64 -2.00
CA SER A 169 6.42 1.40 -2.77
C SER A 169 6.93 0.16 -2.01
N ALA A 170 6.85 0.19 -0.67
CA ALA A 170 7.29 -0.91 0.18
C ALA A 170 6.22 -2.01 0.31
N TRP A 171 4.95 -1.63 0.31
CA TRP A 171 3.83 -2.58 0.41
C TRP A 171 3.69 -3.47 -0.84
N ASN A 172 3.10 -4.64 -0.67
CA ASN A 172 2.91 -5.63 -1.74
C ASN A 172 4.19 -6.03 -2.48
N SER A 173 5.37 -5.85 -1.87
CA SER A 173 6.67 -6.09 -2.53
C SER A 173 7.65 -6.93 -1.71
N ILE A 174 7.46 -7.08 -0.41
CA ILE A 174 8.34 -7.68 0.61
C ILE A 174 9.62 -6.85 0.80
N GLY A 175 10.47 -6.76 -0.22
CA GLY A 175 11.76 -6.05 -0.18
C GLY A 175 11.72 -4.60 -0.64
N GLY A 176 10.57 -4.13 -1.10
CA GLY A 176 10.43 -2.80 -1.70
C GLY A 176 10.50 -2.81 -3.24
N ARG A 177 10.19 -1.64 -3.82
CA ARG A 177 10.37 -1.32 -5.25
C ARG A 177 11.11 0.01 -5.35
N TRP A 178 12.39 -0.01 -4.95
CA TRP A 178 13.15 1.22 -4.70
C TRP A 178 13.28 2.13 -5.93
N ASN A 179 13.64 1.59 -7.09
CA ASN A 179 13.76 2.40 -8.30
C ASN A 179 12.43 3.02 -8.74
N ASN A 180 11.31 2.32 -8.52
CA ASN A 180 9.99 2.89 -8.73
C ASN A 180 9.71 4.02 -7.73
N ALA A 181 9.93 3.79 -6.45
CA ALA A 181 9.73 4.80 -5.40
C ALA A 181 10.57 6.05 -5.68
N ARG A 182 11.86 5.88 -6.00
CA ARG A 182 12.77 6.99 -6.31
C ARG A 182 12.25 7.88 -7.43
N GLN A 183 11.82 7.28 -8.53
CA GLN A 183 11.30 8.04 -9.69
C GLN A 183 9.95 8.68 -9.38
N ASN A 184 9.05 7.96 -8.72
CA ASN A 184 7.75 8.46 -8.30
C ASN A 184 7.88 9.68 -7.36
N ILE A 185 8.71 9.56 -6.30
CA ILE A 185 8.97 10.61 -5.31
C ILE A 185 9.57 11.86 -5.99
N LEU A 186 10.56 11.67 -6.87
CA LEU A 186 11.20 12.78 -7.58
C LEU A 186 10.24 13.48 -8.55
N SER A 187 9.43 12.71 -9.28
CA SER A 187 8.37 13.23 -10.16
C SER A 187 7.36 14.05 -9.37
N ALA A 188 6.84 13.51 -8.27
CA ALA A 188 5.89 14.21 -7.41
C ALA A 188 6.47 15.55 -6.89
N ALA A 189 7.71 15.56 -6.40
CA ALA A 189 8.34 16.77 -5.90
C ALA A 189 8.52 17.86 -6.98
N ARG A 190 8.97 17.47 -8.18
CA ARG A 190 9.19 18.40 -9.30
C ARG A 190 7.89 18.95 -9.85
N GLU A 191 6.96 18.07 -10.16
CA GLU A 191 5.68 18.42 -10.77
C GLU A 191 4.79 19.18 -9.79
N GLY A 192 4.77 18.76 -8.52
CA GLY A 192 4.08 19.49 -7.46
C GLY A 192 4.61 20.91 -7.30
N ARG A 193 5.94 21.09 -7.24
CA ARG A 193 6.56 22.42 -7.18
C ARG A 193 6.24 23.26 -8.41
N SER A 194 6.30 22.69 -9.61
CA SER A 194 5.96 23.36 -10.87
C SER A 194 4.52 23.84 -10.89
N ALA A 195 3.58 23.05 -10.35
CA ALA A 195 2.16 23.38 -10.26
C ALA A 195 1.80 24.14 -8.96
N LYS A 196 2.78 24.54 -8.15
CA LYS A 196 2.60 25.27 -6.88
C LYS A 196 1.77 24.47 -5.84
N ALA A 197 1.99 23.18 -5.74
CA ALA A 197 1.44 22.39 -4.64
C ALA A 197 1.78 23.04 -3.29
N SER A 198 0.82 23.06 -2.38
CA SER A 198 1.02 23.62 -1.02
C SER A 198 1.67 22.64 -0.05
N GLY A 199 1.85 21.37 -0.44
CA GLY A 199 2.50 20.36 0.39
C GLY A 199 2.95 19.12 -0.37
N PHE A 200 3.74 18.32 0.37
CA PHE A 200 4.25 17.02 -0.05
C PHE A 200 3.98 16.00 1.08
N LEU A 201 3.30 14.91 0.76
CA LEU A 201 2.93 13.88 1.73
C LEU A 201 3.40 12.51 1.21
N LEU A 202 4.50 11.98 1.75
CA LEU A 202 4.90 10.62 1.45
C LEU A 202 3.98 9.63 2.14
N THR A 203 3.44 8.68 1.37
CA THR A 203 2.59 7.61 1.90
C THR A 203 3.34 6.29 2.02
N ASP A 204 2.97 5.51 3.03
CA ASP A 204 3.48 4.16 3.26
C ASP A 204 2.32 3.27 3.74
N TRP A 205 1.89 2.35 2.87
CA TRP A 205 0.70 1.53 3.12
C TRP A 205 1.06 0.15 3.65
N GLY A 206 0.10 -0.48 4.29
CA GLY A 206 0.23 -1.82 4.85
C GLY A 206 -0.72 -2.83 4.20
N ASP A 207 -0.93 -2.73 2.90
CA ASP A 207 -1.85 -3.56 2.13
C ASP A 207 -1.59 -5.06 2.31
N ASN A 208 -2.65 -5.85 2.19
CA ASN A 208 -2.59 -7.32 2.18
C ASN A 208 -1.77 -7.95 3.32
N GLY A 209 -1.88 -7.36 4.52
CA GLY A 209 -1.32 -7.92 5.74
C GLY A 209 -0.03 -7.26 6.22
N HIS A 210 0.51 -6.26 5.51
CA HIS A 210 1.68 -5.50 5.97
C HIS A 210 2.88 -6.41 6.32
N TRP A 211 3.36 -7.17 5.33
CA TRP A 211 4.47 -8.11 5.55
C TRP A 211 5.86 -7.49 5.40
N GLN A 212 5.93 -6.33 4.74
CA GLN A 212 7.19 -5.58 4.66
C GLN A 212 7.62 -5.09 6.05
N GLN A 213 8.90 -5.24 6.34
CA GLN A 213 9.47 -4.72 7.57
C GLN A 213 9.76 -3.22 7.44
N LEU A 214 9.72 -2.48 8.53
CA LEU A 214 9.88 -1.02 8.53
C LEU A 214 11.15 -0.53 7.81
N PRO A 215 12.34 -1.18 7.93
CA PRO A 215 13.54 -0.74 7.22
C PRO A 215 13.41 -0.73 5.69
N VAL A 216 12.48 -1.50 5.12
CA VAL A 216 12.22 -1.53 3.67
C VAL A 216 11.74 -0.16 3.15
N SER A 217 11.09 0.63 3.99
CA SER A 217 10.62 1.98 3.66
C SER A 217 11.68 3.07 3.85
N TYR A 218 12.78 2.81 4.56
CA TYR A 218 13.78 3.84 4.90
C TYR A 218 14.46 4.50 3.70
N PRO A 219 14.79 3.80 2.60
CA PRO A 219 15.32 4.46 1.40
C PRO A 219 14.39 5.55 0.88
N ALA A 220 13.08 5.25 0.84
CA ALA A 220 12.07 6.20 0.37
C ALA A 220 11.86 7.37 1.35
N TYR A 221 11.85 7.12 2.66
CA TYR A 221 11.74 8.19 3.66
C TYR A 221 12.91 9.17 3.57
N LEU A 222 14.13 8.66 3.50
CA LEU A 222 15.34 9.49 3.42
C LEU A 222 15.36 10.28 2.12
N PHE A 223 15.09 9.63 0.99
CA PHE A 223 15.08 10.28 -0.31
C PHE A 223 13.97 11.33 -0.41
N ALA A 224 12.76 11.02 0.07
CA ALA A 224 11.64 11.95 0.10
C ALA A 224 11.93 13.18 0.96
N ALA A 225 12.56 13.01 2.12
CA ALA A 225 13.00 14.12 2.96
C ALA A 225 13.98 15.04 2.21
N ALA A 226 14.95 14.47 1.50
CA ALA A 226 15.93 15.25 0.73
C ALA A 226 15.29 16.00 -0.44
N VAL A 227 14.43 15.34 -1.25
CA VAL A 227 13.83 15.97 -2.44
C VAL A 227 12.66 16.91 -2.11
N SER A 228 11.94 16.69 -1.02
CA SER A 228 10.89 17.61 -0.57
C SER A 228 11.48 18.93 -0.08
N TRP A 229 12.68 18.89 0.50
CA TRP A 229 13.45 20.09 0.86
C TRP A 229 14.01 20.80 -0.37
N ASN A 230 14.70 20.07 -1.25
CA ASN A 230 15.27 20.62 -2.49
C ASN A 230 15.37 19.52 -3.56
N PRO A 231 14.49 19.49 -4.58
CA PRO A 231 14.50 18.45 -5.59
C PRO A 231 15.80 18.36 -6.40
N GLU A 232 16.45 19.49 -6.68
CA GLU A 232 17.66 19.53 -7.49
C GLU A 232 18.89 18.99 -6.75
N ALA A 233 19.01 19.28 -5.47
CA ALA A 233 20.09 18.78 -4.62
C ALA A 233 19.76 17.37 -4.11
N GLY A 234 18.54 17.13 -3.65
CA GLY A 234 18.11 15.87 -3.07
C GLY A 234 18.22 14.68 -4.01
N GLN A 235 17.97 14.87 -5.32
CA GLN A 235 18.15 13.80 -6.31
C GLN A 235 19.59 13.29 -6.45
N LYS A 236 20.61 14.06 -5.98
CA LYS A 236 22.04 13.78 -6.13
C LYS A 236 22.66 13.16 -4.89
N ILE A 237 21.89 12.95 -3.82
CA ILE A 237 22.45 12.34 -2.61
C ILE A 237 22.97 10.93 -2.90
N ASN A 238 24.06 10.56 -2.24
CA ASN A 238 24.47 9.16 -2.13
C ASN A 238 23.60 8.51 -1.06
N LEU A 239 22.63 7.71 -1.49
CA LEU A 239 21.63 7.14 -0.61
C LEU A 239 22.24 6.09 0.33
N GLU A 240 23.16 5.24 -0.16
CA GLU A 240 23.85 4.24 0.63
C GLU A 240 24.64 4.90 1.78
N ASP A 241 25.43 5.94 1.47
CA ASP A 241 26.15 6.72 2.49
C ASP A 241 25.18 7.35 3.50
N CYS A 242 24.08 7.95 3.03
CA CYS A 242 23.08 8.55 3.92
C CYS A 242 22.39 7.51 4.82
N LEU A 243 21.98 6.34 4.28
CA LEU A 243 21.41 5.24 5.06
C LEU A 243 22.40 4.72 6.09
N SER A 244 23.65 4.53 5.66
CA SER A 244 24.72 4.04 6.54
C SER A 244 24.99 4.97 7.71
N ARG A 245 25.05 6.30 7.47
CA ARG A 245 25.31 7.29 8.52
C ARG A 245 24.14 7.52 9.45
N HIS A 246 22.95 7.71 8.87
CA HIS A 246 21.79 8.24 9.62
C HIS A 246 20.85 7.14 10.14
N VAL A 247 20.86 5.95 9.52
CA VAL A 247 19.97 4.85 9.89
C VAL A 247 20.75 3.73 10.57
N PHE A 248 21.72 3.12 9.87
CA PHE A 248 22.40 1.92 10.35
C PHE A 248 23.60 2.20 11.27
N ARG A 249 24.20 3.39 11.15
CA ARG A 249 25.50 3.71 11.76
C ARG A 249 26.55 2.65 11.43
N ASP A 250 26.59 2.23 10.17
CA ASP A 250 27.40 1.14 9.63
C ASP A 250 28.47 1.73 8.68
N ASP A 251 29.70 1.88 9.19
CA ASP A 251 30.82 2.42 8.41
C ASP A 251 31.23 1.50 7.25
N THR A 252 30.72 0.25 7.21
CA THR A 252 30.98 -0.67 6.10
C THR A 252 30.04 -0.47 4.92
N GLU A 253 28.96 0.30 5.07
CA GLU A 253 27.88 0.53 4.11
C GLU A 253 27.10 -0.74 3.71
N ARG A 254 27.43 -1.90 4.26
CA ARG A 254 26.91 -3.21 3.81
C ARG A 254 25.43 -3.39 4.09
N ALA A 255 24.94 -2.88 5.22
CA ALA A 255 23.51 -2.93 5.52
C ALA A 255 22.68 -2.12 4.51
N ALA A 256 23.15 -0.93 4.15
CA ALA A 256 22.52 -0.08 3.15
C ALA A 256 22.53 -0.74 1.75
N GLN A 257 23.70 -1.27 1.33
CA GLN A 257 23.82 -1.99 0.07
C GLN A 257 22.87 -3.20 0.00
N ALA A 258 22.81 -4.00 1.06
CA ALA A 258 21.88 -5.14 1.13
C ALA A 258 20.42 -4.70 0.96
N LEU A 259 20.00 -3.63 1.64
CA LEU A 259 18.66 -3.09 1.55
C LEU A 259 18.33 -2.60 0.13
N ILE A 260 19.26 -1.91 -0.54
CA ILE A 260 19.07 -1.43 -1.92
C ILE A 260 19.00 -2.59 -2.91
N ILE A 261 19.83 -3.63 -2.73
CA ILE A 261 19.75 -4.84 -3.55
C ILE A 261 18.35 -5.46 -3.42
N LEU A 262 17.89 -5.76 -2.19
CA LEU A 262 16.57 -6.34 -1.96
C LEU A 262 15.45 -5.47 -2.56
N GLY A 263 15.56 -4.15 -2.43
CA GLY A 263 14.58 -3.18 -2.95
C GLY A 263 14.51 -3.10 -4.47
N ASN A 264 15.50 -3.60 -5.19
CA ASN A 264 15.55 -3.58 -6.66
C ASN A 264 15.33 -4.94 -7.32
N LEU A 265 15.27 -6.04 -6.57
CA LEU A 265 15.03 -7.39 -7.14
C LEU A 265 13.68 -7.52 -7.89
N TYR A 266 12.72 -6.64 -7.62
CA TYR A 266 11.47 -6.61 -8.38
C TYR A 266 11.70 -6.29 -9.88
N GLU A 267 12.87 -5.75 -10.23
CA GLU A 267 13.26 -5.43 -11.61
C GLU A 267 13.86 -6.62 -12.38
N ASP A 268 14.33 -7.64 -11.70
CA ASP A 268 14.97 -8.81 -12.32
C ASP A 268 13.96 -9.75 -12.98
N GLY A 269 12.68 -9.68 -12.57
CA GLY A 269 11.61 -10.45 -13.15
C GLY A 269 11.23 -10.01 -14.57
N ILE A 270 10.80 -10.99 -15.40
CA ILE A 270 10.30 -10.74 -16.77
C ILE A 270 8.96 -10.01 -16.80
N VAL A 271 8.31 -9.86 -15.66
CA VAL A 271 7.00 -9.23 -15.52
C VAL A 271 7.06 -8.12 -14.48
N ARG A 272 6.62 -6.93 -14.90
CA ARG A 272 6.42 -5.79 -13.98
C ARG A 272 4.97 -5.79 -13.51
N PHE A 273 4.79 -5.76 -12.21
CA PHE A 273 3.48 -5.61 -11.58
C PHE A 273 3.30 -4.15 -11.16
N ARG A 274 2.14 -3.58 -11.45
CA ARG A 274 1.78 -2.28 -10.89
C ARG A 274 1.40 -2.47 -9.43
N ASN A 275 1.86 -1.58 -8.58
CA ASN A 275 1.63 -1.55 -7.14
C ASN A 275 1.98 -2.86 -6.39
N ALA A 276 2.83 -3.71 -6.98
CA ALA A 276 3.25 -4.97 -6.39
C ALA A 276 4.62 -5.43 -6.92
N GLY A 277 5.24 -6.37 -6.22
CA GLY A 277 6.42 -7.13 -6.66
C GLY A 277 6.06 -8.59 -6.96
N ALA A 278 6.74 -9.21 -7.93
CA ALA A 278 6.48 -10.60 -8.34
C ALA A 278 6.53 -11.58 -7.17
N LEU A 279 7.52 -11.44 -6.28
CA LEU A 279 7.68 -12.31 -5.11
C LEU A 279 6.53 -12.17 -4.10
N ALA A 280 5.97 -10.97 -3.93
CA ALA A 280 4.80 -10.76 -3.09
C ALA A 280 3.54 -11.38 -3.72
N VAL A 281 3.35 -11.22 -5.04
CA VAL A 281 2.21 -11.83 -5.76
C VAL A 281 2.23 -13.36 -5.65
N LEU A 282 3.41 -13.99 -5.60
CA LEU A 282 3.54 -15.43 -5.38
C LEU A 282 2.99 -15.89 -4.02
N LEU A 283 3.16 -15.08 -2.98
CA LEU A 283 2.76 -15.42 -1.62
C LEU A 283 1.35 -14.95 -1.26
N LEU A 284 0.91 -13.82 -1.83
CA LEU A 284 -0.38 -13.20 -1.53
C LEU A 284 -1.42 -13.66 -2.54
N LEU A 285 -2.24 -14.63 -2.16
CA LEU A 285 -3.26 -15.22 -3.02
C LEU A 285 -4.26 -14.17 -3.53
N GLU A 286 -4.57 -13.17 -2.71
CA GLU A 286 -5.43 -12.06 -3.06
C GLU A 286 -4.88 -11.25 -4.25
N LEU A 287 -3.57 -11.06 -4.34
CA LEU A 287 -2.97 -10.35 -5.46
C LEU A 287 -3.02 -11.14 -6.78
N GLN A 288 -3.04 -12.46 -6.71
CA GLN A 288 -3.06 -13.30 -7.92
C GLN A 288 -4.33 -13.09 -8.73
N GLN A 289 -5.48 -12.90 -8.10
CA GLN A 289 -6.74 -12.65 -8.80
C GLN A 289 -6.72 -11.34 -9.62
N TYR A 290 -6.02 -10.30 -9.15
CA TYR A 290 -5.89 -9.03 -9.86
C TYR A 290 -4.79 -9.03 -10.93
N HIS A 291 -3.88 -10.00 -10.88
CA HIS A 291 -2.72 -10.07 -11.76
C HIS A 291 -2.65 -11.36 -12.57
N GLN A 292 -3.77 -12.03 -12.81
CA GLN A 292 -3.81 -13.37 -13.46
C GLN A 292 -2.98 -13.47 -14.73
N GLU A 293 -3.14 -12.52 -15.66
CA GLU A 293 -2.40 -12.57 -16.94
C GLU A 293 -0.90 -12.32 -16.75
N ALA A 294 -0.54 -11.39 -15.85
CA ALA A 294 0.84 -11.14 -15.51
C ALA A 294 1.47 -12.35 -14.79
N PHE A 295 0.69 -12.99 -13.90
CA PHE A 295 1.10 -14.19 -13.19
C PHE A 295 1.38 -15.35 -14.15
N LYS A 296 0.51 -15.58 -15.13
CA LYS A 296 0.74 -16.59 -16.18
C LYS A 296 2.01 -16.34 -16.99
N ARG A 297 2.40 -15.07 -17.19
CA ARG A 297 3.63 -14.70 -17.92
C ARG A 297 4.91 -15.02 -17.14
N LEU A 298 4.85 -15.30 -15.83
CA LEU A 298 5.98 -15.80 -15.05
C LEU A 298 6.30 -17.27 -15.36
N ARG A 299 5.48 -17.98 -16.15
CA ARG A 299 5.74 -19.37 -16.55
C ARG A 299 7.14 -19.48 -17.16
N ASN A 300 7.89 -20.48 -16.72
CA ASN A 300 9.28 -20.72 -17.06
C ASN A 300 10.29 -19.69 -16.51
N HIS A 301 9.89 -18.75 -15.66
CA HIS A 301 10.85 -17.92 -14.93
C HIS A 301 11.55 -18.76 -13.86
N ASP A 302 12.88 -18.75 -13.86
CA ASP A 302 13.68 -19.62 -12.96
C ASP A 302 14.08 -18.96 -11.64
N PHE A 303 13.82 -17.67 -11.49
CA PHE A 303 14.17 -16.84 -10.33
C PHE A 303 15.67 -16.84 -9.98
N ALA A 304 16.56 -17.18 -10.92
CA ALA A 304 17.98 -17.30 -10.64
C ALA A 304 18.62 -15.96 -10.23
N ARG A 305 18.22 -14.86 -10.86
CA ARG A 305 18.72 -13.51 -10.53
C ARG A 305 18.24 -13.06 -9.17
N GLU A 306 16.96 -13.25 -8.85
CA GLU A 306 16.40 -12.93 -7.56
C GLU A 306 17.08 -13.73 -6.47
N GLN A 307 17.31 -15.04 -6.67
CA GLN A 307 18.03 -15.89 -5.72
C GLN A 307 19.47 -15.44 -5.52
N ALA A 308 20.18 -15.06 -6.58
CA ALA A 308 21.56 -14.57 -6.48
C ALA A 308 21.62 -13.25 -5.69
N GLY A 309 20.77 -12.29 -5.99
CA GLY A 309 20.72 -11.01 -5.29
C GLY A 309 20.31 -11.16 -3.80
N ILE A 310 19.37 -12.08 -3.50
CA ILE A 310 19.01 -12.40 -2.11
C ILE A 310 20.21 -12.99 -1.36
N ALA A 311 20.96 -13.90 -1.99
CA ALA A 311 22.15 -14.51 -1.39
C ALA A 311 23.26 -13.47 -1.15
N GLU A 312 23.46 -12.55 -2.08
CA GLU A 312 24.38 -11.41 -1.95
C GLU A 312 23.96 -10.50 -0.78
N ALA A 313 22.70 -10.08 -0.73
CA ALA A 313 22.18 -9.24 0.37
C ALA A 313 22.38 -9.91 1.73
N LEU A 314 22.07 -11.21 1.87
CA LEU A 314 22.33 -11.96 3.10
C LEU A 314 23.84 -12.05 3.44
N SER A 315 24.71 -12.13 2.44
CA SER A 315 26.15 -12.10 2.64
C SER A 315 26.63 -10.75 3.16
N LEU A 316 26.13 -9.66 2.60
CA LEU A 316 26.42 -8.29 3.04
C LEU A 316 25.92 -8.05 4.47
N LEU A 317 24.70 -8.46 4.80
CA LEU A 317 24.14 -8.33 6.15
C LEU A 317 24.99 -9.05 7.21
N ARG A 318 25.50 -10.25 6.91
CA ARG A 318 26.40 -10.96 7.84
C ARG A 318 27.71 -10.25 8.10
N GLN A 319 28.12 -9.35 7.22
CA GLN A 319 29.38 -8.62 7.29
C GLN A 319 29.17 -7.14 7.70
N ALA A 320 27.93 -6.69 7.84
CA ALA A 320 27.58 -5.35 8.26
C ALA A 320 27.91 -5.14 9.74
N ASP A 321 28.32 -3.91 10.08
CA ASP A 321 28.61 -3.49 11.47
C ASP A 321 27.56 -2.45 11.90
N ILE A 322 26.31 -2.89 12.02
CA ILE A 322 25.19 -2.00 12.39
C ILE A 322 25.35 -1.60 13.86
N ARG A 323 25.47 -0.27 14.13
CA ARG A 323 25.66 0.29 15.47
C ARG A 323 24.51 1.23 15.89
N ALA A 324 23.38 1.19 15.21
CA ALA A 324 22.15 1.86 15.62
C ALA A 324 21.66 1.30 16.96
N GLU A 325 20.85 2.05 17.70
CA GLU A 325 20.31 1.62 19.00
C GLU A 325 19.50 0.34 18.92
N ASP A 326 18.81 0.13 17.80
CA ASP A 326 18.01 -1.07 17.50
C ASP A 326 18.69 -2.01 16.48
N ALA A 327 20.04 -2.06 16.48
CA ALA A 327 20.85 -2.81 15.51
C ALA A 327 20.43 -4.29 15.35
N ASP A 328 20.18 -5.01 16.47
CA ASP A 328 19.70 -6.40 16.43
C ASP A 328 18.36 -6.51 15.72
N LEU A 329 17.44 -5.59 16.00
CA LEU A 329 16.12 -5.60 15.36
C LEU A 329 16.23 -5.31 13.87
N LEU A 330 17.00 -4.29 13.46
CA LEU A 330 17.24 -3.98 12.05
C LEU A 330 17.84 -5.16 11.29
N TYR A 331 18.84 -5.81 11.86
CA TYR A 331 19.45 -7.00 11.27
C TYR A 331 18.45 -8.15 11.10
N ARG A 332 17.62 -8.40 12.11
CA ARG A 332 16.58 -9.45 12.07
C ARG A 332 15.48 -9.14 11.07
N GLU A 333 15.03 -7.89 10.98
CA GLU A 333 14.02 -7.41 10.02
C GLU A 333 14.51 -7.58 8.58
N LEU A 334 15.75 -7.15 8.26
CA LEU A 334 16.32 -7.30 6.93
C LEU A 334 16.59 -8.76 6.57
N THR A 335 17.07 -9.55 7.54
CA THR A 335 17.26 -11.00 7.36
C THR A 335 15.93 -11.72 7.12
N PHE A 336 14.88 -11.37 7.85
CA PHE A 336 13.53 -11.90 7.62
C PHE A 336 13.02 -11.53 6.22
N THR A 337 13.17 -10.28 5.82
CA THR A 337 12.81 -9.80 4.48
C THR A 337 13.47 -10.64 3.39
N ALA A 338 14.78 -10.82 3.45
CA ALA A 338 15.54 -11.63 2.50
C ALA A 338 15.08 -13.10 2.49
N ASN A 339 14.86 -13.70 3.68
CA ASN A 339 14.42 -15.09 3.80
C ASN A 339 12.99 -15.31 3.27
N LEU A 340 12.07 -14.35 3.48
CA LEU A 340 10.72 -14.43 2.94
C LEU A 340 10.75 -14.30 1.41
N MET A 341 11.60 -13.43 0.85
CA MET A 341 11.81 -13.32 -0.60
C MET A 341 12.43 -14.62 -1.16
N ALA A 342 13.38 -15.25 -0.44
CA ALA A 342 13.95 -16.52 -0.83
C ALA A 342 12.91 -17.65 -0.83
N HIS A 343 12.02 -17.68 0.16
CA HIS A 343 10.90 -18.61 0.20
C HIS A 343 9.97 -18.42 -1.02
N ALA A 344 9.60 -17.16 -1.33
CA ALA A 344 8.78 -16.83 -2.50
C ALA A 344 9.41 -17.31 -3.81
N SER A 345 10.71 -17.08 -3.99
CA SER A 345 11.43 -17.51 -5.21
C SER A 345 11.48 -19.04 -5.35
N ARG A 346 11.66 -19.77 -4.24
CA ARG A 346 11.59 -21.25 -4.23
C ARG A 346 10.21 -21.76 -4.58
N LEU A 347 9.16 -21.18 -3.99
CA LEU A 347 7.78 -21.51 -4.33
C LEU A 347 7.51 -21.26 -5.82
N GLY A 348 7.89 -20.08 -6.35
CA GLY A 348 7.73 -19.73 -7.76
C GLY A 348 8.41 -20.72 -8.69
N LYS A 349 9.69 -21.04 -8.43
CA LYS A 349 10.45 -22.00 -9.21
C LYS A 349 9.75 -23.38 -9.31
N GLN A 350 9.15 -23.85 -8.22
CA GLN A 350 8.41 -25.11 -8.23
C GLN A 350 7.05 -24.99 -8.92
N ARG A 351 6.30 -23.94 -8.61
CA ARG A 351 4.94 -23.74 -9.09
C ARG A 351 4.90 -23.52 -10.61
N PHE A 352 5.86 -22.81 -11.16
CA PHE A 352 5.89 -22.55 -12.62
C PHE A 352 6.37 -23.72 -13.48
N THR A 353 6.77 -24.82 -12.86
CA THR A 353 7.01 -26.10 -13.56
C THR A 353 5.76 -26.99 -13.64
N THR A 354 4.68 -26.65 -12.91
CA THR A 354 3.43 -27.41 -12.92
C THR A 354 2.52 -27.01 -14.09
N ALA A 355 1.57 -27.89 -14.47
CA ALA A 355 0.71 -27.69 -15.64
C ALA A 355 -0.23 -26.47 -15.44
N ASP A 356 -0.91 -26.42 -14.29
CA ASP A 356 -1.94 -25.41 -14.01
C ASP A 356 -1.48 -24.31 -13.03
N LEU A 357 -0.18 -24.26 -12.73
CA LEU A 357 0.43 -23.34 -11.77
C LEU A 357 -0.13 -23.49 -10.35
N LEU A 358 -0.62 -24.67 -10.00
CA LEU A 358 -1.22 -24.95 -8.69
C LEU A 358 -0.18 -25.44 -7.69
N THR A 359 -0.29 -25.00 -6.47
CA THR A 359 0.54 -25.46 -5.34
C THR A 359 0.33 -26.98 -5.11
N ALA A 360 -0.88 -27.49 -5.35
CA ALA A 360 -1.21 -28.91 -5.22
C ALA A 360 -0.41 -29.84 -6.13
N GLU A 361 0.02 -29.36 -7.28
CA GLU A 361 0.80 -30.12 -8.26
C GLU A 361 2.29 -30.23 -7.92
N ILE A 362 2.76 -29.44 -6.95
CA ILE A 362 4.13 -29.52 -6.45
C ILE A 362 4.31 -30.84 -5.69
N PRO A 363 5.43 -31.59 -5.90
CA PRO A 363 5.65 -32.85 -5.21
C PRO A 363 5.47 -32.75 -3.70
N PRO A 364 4.82 -33.73 -3.03
CA PRO A 364 4.52 -33.68 -1.59
C PRO A 364 5.75 -33.45 -0.68
N SER A 365 6.91 -34.02 -1.03
CA SER A 365 8.15 -33.81 -0.30
C SER A 365 8.62 -32.35 -0.34
N VAL A 366 8.47 -31.69 -1.48
CA VAL A 366 8.81 -30.28 -1.66
C VAL A 366 7.82 -29.39 -0.90
N ARG A 367 6.51 -29.66 -1.00
CA ARG A 367 5.49 -28.95 -0.24
C ARG A 367 5.72 -29.03 1.26
N LYS A 368 6.12 -30.22 1.76
CA LYS A 368 6.46 -30.41 3.19
C LYS A 368 7.65 -29.51 3.60
N THR A 369 8.65 -29.37 2.76
CA THR A 369 9.80 -28.49 3.01
C THR A 369 9.38 -27.03 3.03
N LEU A 370 8.58 -26.58 2.03
CA LEU A 370 8.06 -25.22 1.96
C LEU A 370 7.17 -24.89 3.17
N ALA A 371 6.33 -25.82 3.61
CA ALA A 371 5.49 -25.65 4.81
C ALA A 371 6.34 -25.48 6.08
N ALA A 372 7.40 -26.27 6.24
CA ALA A 372 8.30 -26.16 7.39
C ALA A 372 9.06 -24.82 7.41
N GLU A 373 9.55 -24.38 6.26
CA GLU A 373 10.19 -23.07 6.10
C GLU A 373 9.24 -21.92 6.44
N LEU A 374 8.04 -21.93 5.86
CA LEU A 374 7.06 -20.85 6.09
C LEU A 374 6.59 -20.83 7.56
N LYS A 375 6.44 -22.00 8.19
CA LYS A 375 6.12 -22.09 9.62
C LYS A 375 7.18 -21.37 10.48
N ALA A 376 8.45 -21.58 10.18
CA ALA A 376 9.54 -20.91 10.90
C ALA A 376 9.50 -19.38 10.65
N LEU A 377 9.28 -18.95 9.43
CA LEU A 377 9.14 -17.53 9.07
C LEU A 377 7.95 -16.87 9.76
N ILE A 378 6.82 -17.56 9.91
CA ILE A 378 5.63 -17.04 10.63
C ILE A 378 5.99 -16.73 12.09
N GLU A 379 6.74 -17.58 12.77
CA GLU A 379 7.13 -17.33 14.17
C GLU A 379 8.10 -16.14 14.27
N VAL A 380 9.04 -16.00 13.34
CA VAL A 380 9.91 -14.82 13.27
C VAL A 380 9.09 -13.56 13.01
N PHE A 381 8.15 -13.59 12.05
CA PHE A 381 7.27 -12.47 11.74
C PHE A 381 6.46 -11.99 12.94
N LYS A 382 5.86 -12.91 13.70
CA LYS A 382 5.10 -12.57 14.91
C LYS A 382 5.96 -11.83 15.94
N ASN A 383 7.20 -12.30 16.14
CA ASN A 383 8.14 -11.67 17.06
C ASN A 383 8.58 -10.27 16.60
N LEU A 384 8.87 -10.11 15.30
CA LEU A 384 9.21 -8.81 14.70
C LEU A 384 8.05 -7.82 14.77
N TRP A 385 6.82 -8.29 14.47
CA TRP A 385 5.62 -7.47 14.63
C TRP A 385 5.50 -6.88 16.04
N LEU A 386 5.62 -7.74 17.06
CA LEU A 386 5.50 -7.32 18.46
C LEU A 386 6.67 -6.44 18.95
N SER A 387 7.78 -6.42 18.22
CA SER A 387 8.91 -5.51 18.50
C SER A 387 8.65 -4.07 18.06
N ARG A 388 7.81 -3.87 17.03
CA ARG A 388 7.46 -2.54 16.47
C ARG A 388 6.04 -2.11 16.76
N SER A 389 5.11 -3.06 16.91
CA SER A 389 3.68 -2.82 16.90
C SER A 389 2.97 -3.50 18.08
N ARG A 390 1.77 -3.02 18.38
CA ARG A 390 0.88 -3.67 19.33
C ARG A 390 0.29 -4.95 18.72
N PRO A 391 -0.33 -5.85 19.54
CA PRO A 391 -0.93 -7.10 19.05
C PRO A 391 -2.05 -6.92 18.02
N GLY A 392 -2.67 -5.74 17.95
CA GLY A 392 -3.76 -5.46 17.01
C GLY A 392 -3.30 -5.65 15.55
N GLY A 393 -4.11 -6.36 14.75
CA GLY A 393 -3.79 -6.66 13.35
C GLY A 393 -2.88 -7.86 13.11
N LEU A 394 -2.11 -8.31 14.12
CA LEU A 394 -1.19 -9.45 13.96
C LEU A 394 -1.91 -10.72 13.50
N LYS A 395 -3.09 -11.00 14.05
CA LYS A 395 -3.89 -12.16 13.65
C LYS A 395 -4.27 -12.11 12.17
N ASP A 396 -4.72 -10.97 11.68
CA ASP A 396 -5.11 -10.78 10.28
C ASP A 396 -3.91 -10.87 9.34
N SER A 397 -2.78 -10.28 9.75
CA SER A 397 -1.54 -10.26 8.99
C SER A 397 -0.89 -11.65 8.90
N ALA A 398 -0.64 -12.31 10.04
CA ALA A 398 -0.09 -13.65 10.09
C ALA A 398 -1.05 -14.71 9.54
N GLY A 399 -2.36 -14.50 9.64
CA GLY A 399 -3.40 -15.39 9.12
C GLY A 399 -3.25 -15.69 7.63
N ARG A 400 -2.82 -14.71 6.83
CA ARG A 400 -2.56 -14.91 5.39
C ARG A 400 -1.35 -15.84 5.14
N MET A 401 -0.28 -15.71 5.93
CA MET A 401 0.85 -16.65 5.85
C MET A 401 0.46 -18.05 6.31
N ILE A 402 -0.39 -18.14 7.33
CA ILE A 402 -0.90 -19.43 7.84
C ILE A 402 -1.76 -20.10 6.77
N ALA A 403 -2.68 -19.37 6.13
CA ALA A 403 -3.51 -19.90 5.04
C ALA A 403 -2.65 -20.41 3.87
N LEU A 404 -1.60 -19.65 3.48
CA LEU A 404 -0.64 -20.11 2.47
C LEU A 404 0.09 -21.39 2.91
N MET A 405 0.54 -21.48 4.16
CA MET A 405 1.20 -22.66 4.69
C MET A 405 0.26 -23.87 4.69
N GLU A 406 -1.02 -23.69 5.04
CA GLU A 406 -2.03 -24.74 5.02
C GLU A 406 -2.31 -25.22 3.60
N SER A 407 -2.29 -24.34 2.59
CA SER A 407 -2.43 -24.73 1.19
C SER A 407 -1.31 -25.67 0.72
N TYR A 408 -0.10 -25.56 1.29
CA TYR A 408 0.99 -26.51 1.01
C TYR A 408 0.69 -27.91 1.56
N GLN A 409 -0.09 -28.03 2.63
CA GLN A 409 -0.38 -29.30 3.30
C GLN A 409 -1.57 -30.04 2.65
N GLN A 410 -2.57 -29.32 2.22
CA GLN A 410 -3.85 -29.91 1.81
C GLN A 410 -3.93 -30.27 0.31
N GLY A 411 -3.06 -29.69 -0.54
CA GLY A 411 -3.32 -29.67 -1.97
C GLY A 411 -4.60 -28.85 -2.24
N GLU A 412 -4.49 -27.72 -2.94
CA GLU A 412 -5.64 -26.86 -3.21
C GLU A 412 -6.79 -27.65 -3.82
N THR A 413 -7.87 -27.82 -3.10
CA THR A 413 -9.18 -28.04 -3.71
C THR A 413 -9.59 -26.69 -4.29
N ASN A 414 -9.77 -26.63 -5.60
CA ASN A 414 -10.19 -25.45 -6.34
C ASN A 414 -11.38 -24.79 -5.60
N PRO A 415 -11.30 -23.50 -5.17
CA PRO A 415 -12.50 -22.80 -4.78
C PRO A 415 -13.27 -22.53 -6.08
N GLY A 416 -14.35 -23.31 -6.30
CA GLY A 416 -15.30 -23.11 -7.38
C GLY A 416 -15.96 -21.73 -7.34
#